data_169a52b5cb24935c05cd11228b792ddc
#
_entry.id   169a52b5cb24935c05cd11228b792ddc
#
_cell.length_a   1.000
_cell.length_b   1.000
_cell.length_c   1.000
_cell.angle_alpha   90.00
_cell.angle_beta   90.00
_cell.angle_gamma   90.00
#
_symmetry.space_group_name_H-M   'P 1'
#
loop_
_entity.id
_entity.type
_entity.pdbx_description
1 polymer ?
#
loop_
_entity_poly.entity_id
_entity_poly.type
_entity_poly.pdbx_seq_one_letter_code
_entity_poly.pdbx_strand_id
1 'polypeptide(L)'
;MAKAGRAINESNRSLSRYLEEIGKYEPLKPEEEIVCAQLIKKGDSPALKKLTEANLRFVVSVAKDYQGQGLPLTDLINEGNLGLIKAAGRFDETRGFKFISYAVWWIRQSILQALAEHSRIVRLPLNRVGTISKITKRAEKLEAEVERSPNEDELGRQLEMSPGDVLDAMRISRRHHSLNAPFKDGEKNALIDVIEDDKQIPPDTPLMSDSLKDEIRHSLNTLKERERDVIRMYFGIDRDYALTLNEIGEEFNLTRERVRQIKEKAIRRLRHRSRSKSLRTYLG
;
A
#
# COMPACT_ATOMS: atom_id res chain seq x y z
N MET A 1 3.92 12.82 19.78
CA MET A 1 4.30 11.78 20.77
C MET A 1 3.37 11.68 22.00
N ALA A 2 2.86 12.76 22.59
CA ALA A 2 1.99 12.68 23.80
C ALA A 2 0.64 11.93 23.59
N LYS A 3 0.03 11.95 22.41
CA LYS A 3 -1.24 11.25 22.12
C LYS A 3 -1.08 9.73 22.01
N ALA A 4 0.02 9.25 21.42
CA ALA A 4 0.30 7.82 21.30
C ALA A 4 0.61 7.18 22.66
N GLY A 5 1.37 7.85 23.51
CA GLY A 5 1.64 7.39 24.89
C GLY A 5 0.40 7.33 25.77
N ARG A 6 -0.58 8.23 25.59
CA ARG A 6 -1.87 8.17 26.31
C ARG A 6 -2.72 6.99 25.85
N ALA A 7 -2.82 6.74 24.55
CA ALA A 7 -3.60 5.61 24.00
C ALA A 7 -3.04 4.25 24.46
N ILE A 8 -1.71 4.09 24.51
CA ILE A 8 -1.05 2.86 25.00
C ILE A 8 -1.34 2.67 26.50
N ASN A 9 -1.31 3.73 27.31
CA ASN A 9 -1.63 3.64 28.72
C ASN A 9 -3.11 3.31 28.99
N GLU A 10 -4.03 3.85 28.21
CA GLU A 10 -5.47 3.55 28.32
C GLU A 10 -5.77 2.12 27.90
N SER A 11 -5.16 1.64 26.80
CA SER A 11 -5.30 0.24 26.35
C SER A 11 -4.76 -0.74 27.42
N ASN A 12 -3.61 -0.47 28.00
CA ASN A 12 -3.06 -1.32 29.07
C ASN A 12 -3.93 -1.31 30.33
N ARG A 13 -4.55 -0.17 30.67
CA ARG A 13 -5.44 -0.05 31.82
C ARG A 13 -6.76 -0.80 31.60
N SER A 14 -7.32 -0.74 30.41
CA SER A 14 -8.54 -1.48 30.06
C SER A 14 -8.30 -3.00 30.06
N LEU A 15 -7.16 -3.45 29.53
CA LEU A 15 -6.75 -4.85 29.59
C LEU A 15 -6.56 -5.35 31.01
N SER A 16 -5.88 -4.59 31.88
CA SER A 16 -5.68 -4.96 33.27
C SER A 16 -7.01 -5.14 34.00
N ARG A 17 -7.95 -4.20 33.79
CA ARG A 17 -9.29 -4.30 34.35
C ARG A 17 -10.07 -5.52 33.87
N TYR A 18 -9.98 -5.80 32.57
CA TYR A 18 -10.58 -7.01 31.97
C TYR A 18 -10.01 -8.28 32.60
N LEU A 19 -8.67 -8.37 32.77
CA LEU A 19 -8.02 -9.52 33.38
C LEU A 19 -8.42 -9.71 34.85
N GLU A 20 -8.63 -8.62 35.61
CA GLU A 20 -9.16 -8.67 36.97
C GLU A 20 -10.61 -9.18 37.02
N GLU A 21 -11.43 -8.74 36.06
CA GLU A 21 -12.84 -9.17 35.97
C GLU A 21 -12.95 -10.65 35.65
N ILE A 22 -12.22 -11.14 34.64
CA ILE A 22 -12.27 -12.57 34.27
C ILE A 22 -11.65 -13.48 35.35
N GLY A 23 -10.78 -12.93 36.21
CA GLY A 23 -10.18 -13.65 37.32
C GLY A 23 -11.21 -14.07 38.38
N LYS A 24 -12.37 -13.42 38.44
CA LYS A 24 -13.45 -13.72 39.39
C LYS A 24 -14.29 -14.94 39.02
N TYR A 25 -14.24 -15.35 37.77
CA TYR A 25 -15.01 -16.50 37.30
C TYR A 25 -14.27 -17.79 37.60
N GLU A 26 -14.96 -18.73 38.24
CA GLU A 26 -14.43 -20.06 38.51
C GLU A 26 -14.68 -21.00 37.29
N PRO A 27 -13.74 -21.92 37.00
CA PRO A 27 -13.95 -22.91 35.96
C PRO A 27 -15.09 -23.87 36.31
N LEU A 28 -15.93 -24.20 35.34
CA LEU A 28 -17.05 -25.12 35.52
C LEU A 28 -16.58 -26.58 35.66
N LYS A 29 -17.31 -27.35 36.45
CA LYS A 29 -17.13 -28.80 36.50
C LYS A 29 -17.68 -29.46 35.22
N PRO A 30 -17.16 -30.64 34.81
CA PRO A 30 -17.64 -31.33 33.59
C PRO A 30 -19.14 -31.58 33.57
N GLU A 31 -19.75 -31.85 34.71
CA GLU A 31 -21.19 -32.08 34.86
C GLU A 31 -21.98 -30.80 34.59
N GLU A 32 -21.48 -29.64 35.03
CA GLU A 32 -22.10 -28.34 34.79
C GLU A 32 -21.96 -27.90 33.32
N GLU A 33 -20.83 -28.23 32.65
CA GLU A 33 -20.66 -27.98 31.19
C GLU A 33 -21.74 -28.71 30.38
N ILE A 34 -22.06 -29.95 30.74
CA ILE A 34 -23.11 -30.75 30.08
C ILE A 34 -24.47 -30.09 30.27
N VAL A 35 -24.81 -29.69 31.51
CA VAL A 35 -26.09 -29.02 31.79
C VAL A 35 -26.21 -27.71 31.03
N CYS A 36 -25.14 -26.89 31.04
CA CYS A 36 -25.13 -25.64 30.27
C CYS A 36 -25.30 -25.90 28.78
N ALA A 37 -24.64 -26.92 28.20
CA ALA A 37 -24.77 -27.27 26.79
C ALA A 37 -26.21 -27.68 26.41
N GLN A 38 -26.88 -28.45 27.26
CA GLN A 38 -28.29 -28.83 27.04
C GLN A 38 -29.24 -27.63 27.08
N LEU A 39 -29.00 -26.67 27.99
CA LEU A 39 -29.78 -25.45 28.10
C LEU A 39 -29.53 -24.53 26.89
N ILE A 40 -28.31 -24.43 26.42
CA ILE A 40 -27.92 -23.64 25.22
C ILE A 40 -28.65 -24.20 23.98
N LYS A 41 -28.77 -25.52 23.82
CA LYS A 41 -29.53 -26.14 22.74
C LYS A 41 -31.04 -25.78 22.77
N LYS A 42 -31.58 -25.45 23.96
CA LYS A 42 -32.94 -24.97 24.15
C LYS A 42 -33.09 -23.46 23.98
N GLY A 43 -31.98 -22.74 23.69
CA GLY A 43 -31.99 -21.30 23.48
C GLY A 43 -31.79 -20.45 24.74
N ASP A 44 -31.29 -21.06 25.83
CA ASP A 44 -31.07 -20.33 27.11
C ASP A 44 -29.79 -19.45 27.03
N SER A 45 -30.01 -18.13 26.98
CA SER A 45 -28.94 -17.11 26.94
C SER A 45 -28.10 -17.04 28.24
N PRO A 46 -28.70 -17.10 29.46
CA PRO A 46 -27.94 -17.20 30.69
C PRO A 46 -26.94 -18.36 30.76
N ALA A 47 -27.33 -19.54 30.27
CA ALA A 47 -26.44 -20.71 30.23
C ALA A 47 -25.26 -20.50 29.28
N LEU A 48 -25.50 -19.88 28.12
CA LEU A 48 -24.45 -19.50 27.18
C LEU A 48 -23.45 -18.51 27.84
N LYS A 49 -23.95 -17.52 28.53
CA LYS A 49 -23.14 -16.54 29.25
C LYS A 49 -22.28 -17.22 30.31
N LYS A 50 -22.87 -18.09 31.15
CA LYS A 50 -22.17 -18.83 32.23
C LYS A 50 -21.03 -19.70 31.65
N LEU A 51 -21.29 -20.45 30.57
CA LEU A 51 -20.29 -21.30 29.91
C LEU A 51 -19.15 -20.50 29.32
N THR A 52 -19.44 -19.34 28.69
CA THR A 52 -18.44 -18.45 28.09
C THR A 52 -17.59 -17.79 29.16
N GLU A 53 -18.18 -17.19 30.20
CA GLU A 53 -17.48 -16.49 31.28
C GLU A 53 -16.46 -17.38 31.99
N ALA A 54 -16.84 -18.62 32.29
CA ALA A 54 -15.97 -19.62 32.92
C ALA A 54 -14.73 -19.97 32.10
N ASN A 55 -14.76 -19.74 30.76
CA ASN A 55 -13.69 -20.13 29.84
C ASN A 55 -12.90 -18.93 29.27
N LEU A 56 -13.20 -17.66 29.64
CA LEU A 56 -12.50 -16.46 29.14
C LEU A 56 -10.99 -16.49 29.46
N ARG A 57 -10.61 -17.01 30.62
CA ARG A 57 -9.19 -17.14 30.99
C ARG A 57 -8.41 -18.03 30.01
N PHE A 58 -9.05 -19.08 29.52
CA PHE A 58 -8.45 -19.96 28.53
C PHE A 58 -8.25 -19.25 27.19
N VAL A 59 -9.18 -18.40 26.74
CA VAL A 59 -9.01 -17.58 25.53
C VAL A 59 -7.76 -16.71 25.65
N VAL A 60 -7.54 -16.08 26.81
CA VAL A 60 -6.35 -15.23 27.01
C VAL A 60 -5.05 -16.04 26.89
N SER A 61 -5.02 -17.29 27.40
CA SER A 61 -3.84 -18.14 27.26
C SER A 61 -3.56 -18.49 25.80
N VAL A 62 -4.59 -18.81 25.03
CA VAL A 62 -4.44 -19.10 23.58
C VAL A 62 -4.06 -17.84 22.80
N ALA A 63 -4.65 -16.68 23.10
CA ALA A 63 -4.36 -15.42 22.42
C ALA A 63 -2.90 -14.95 22.61
N LYS A 64 -2.28 -15.25 23.75
CA LYS A 64 -0.87 -14.93 24.03
C LYS A 64 0.10 -15.60 23.05
N ASP A 65 -0.20 -16.79 22.55
CA ASP A 65 0.64 -17.51 21.60
C ASP A 65 0.71 -16.79 20.23
N TYR A 66 -0.23 -15.87 19.96
CA TYR A 66 -0.35 -15.13 18.70
C TYR A 66 0.09 -13.66 18.81
N GLN A 67 0.67 -13.25 19.95
CA GLN A 67 1.20 -11.89 20.13
C GLN A 67 2.32 -11.56 19.13
N GLY A 68 2.43 -10.30 18.75
CA GLY A 68 3.49 -9.84 17.85
C GLY A 68 3.25 -10.12 16.37
N GLN A 69 2.14 -10.75 15.99
CA GLN A 69 1.83 -11.11 14.61
C GLN A 69 1.09 -10.00 13.82
N GLY A 70 0.92 -8.81 14.41
CA GLY A 70 0.35 -7.64 13.72
C GLY A 70 -0.96 -7.13 14.30
N LEU A 71 -1.54 -7.82 15.30
CA LEU A 71 -2.68 -7.35 16.08
C LEU A 71 -2.29 -7.18 17.56
N PRO A 72 -2.84 -6.19 18.27
CA PRO A 72 -2.67 -6.05 19.70
C PRO A 72 -3.37 -7.18 20.46
N LEU A 73 -2.89 -7.51 21.68
CA LEU A 73 -3.43 -8.61 22.49
C LEU A 73 -4.92 -8.43 22.80
N THR A 74 -5.37 -7.21 23.01
CA THR A 74 -6.80 -6.89 23.23
C THR A 74 -7.69 -7.35 22.10
N ASP A 75 -7.27 -7.13 20.85
CA ASP A 75 -8.04 -7.52 19.67
C ASP A 75 -8.00 -9.04 19.46
N LEU A 76 -6.85 -9.68 19.71
CA LEU A 76 -6.72 -11.14 19.68
C LEU A 76 -7.63 -11.81 20.71
N ILE A 77 -7.76 -11.24 21.92
CA ILE A 77 -8.68 -11.74 22.95
C ILE A 77 -10.13 -11.59 22.49
N ASN A 78 -10.50 -10.42 21.95
CA ASN A 78 -11.86 -10.17 21.47
C ASN A 78 -12.27 -11.14 20.38
N GLU A 79 -11.40 -11.35 19.37
CA GLU A 79 -11.64 -12.32 18.31
C GLU A 79 -11.67 -13.77 18.82
N GLY A 80 -10.82 -14.08 19.79
CA GLY A 80 -10.85 -15.37 20.48
C GLY A 80 -12.15 -15.59 21.25
N ASN A 81 -12.68 -14.56 21.91
CA ASN A 81 -13.97 -14.62 22.60
C ASN A 81 -15.14 -14.84 21.62
N LEU A 82 -15.10 -14.22 20.43
CA LEU A 82 -16.09 -14.52 19.37
C LEU A 82 -16.00 -15.98 18.92
N GLY A 83 -14.79 -16.54 18.81
CA GLY A 83 -14.56 -17.95 18.55
C GLY A 83 -15.16 -18.84 19.65
N LEU A 84 -14.94 -18.48 20.92
CA LEU A 84 -15.48 -19.21 22.08
C LEU A 84 -17.02 -19.21 22.08
N ILE A 85 -17.67 -18.09 21.79
CA ILE A 85 -19.14 -17.98 21.70
C ILE A 85 -19.68 -18.89 20.57
N LYS A 86 -19.03 -18.88 19.40
CA LYS A 86 -19.37 -19.79 18.28
C LYS A 86 -19.22 -21.25 18.68
N ALA A 87 -18.17 -21.59 19.42
CA ALA A 87 -17.96 -22.94 19.93
C ALA A 87 -19.06 -23.37 20.90
N ALA A 88 -19.43 -22.50 21.85
CA ALA A 88 -20.47 -22.77 22.84
C ALA A 88 -21.85 -23.07 22.20
N GLY A 89 -22.20 -22.34 21.12
CA GLY A 89 -23.44 -22.60 20.38
C GLY A 89 -23.45 -23.87 19.54
N ARG A 90 -22.28 -24.49 19.27
CA ARG A 90 -22.14 -25.69 18.42
C ARG A 90 -21.61 -26.92 19.18
N PHE A 91 -21.40 -26.78 20.47
CA PHE A 91 -20.87 -27.85 21.29
C PHE A 91 -21.88 -28.97 21.45
N ASP A 92 -21.38 -30.22 21.31
CA ASP A 92 -22.19 -31.42 21.48
C ASP A 92 -21.67 -32.25 22.67
N GLU A 93 -22.41 -32.18 23.77
CA GLU A 93 -22.11 -32.86 25.03
C GLU A 93 -22.17 -34.39 24.95
N THR A 94 -22.88 -34.94 23.94
CA THR A 94 -23.05 -36.43 23.79
C THR A 94 -21.74 -37.13 23.42
N ARG A 95 -20.75 -36.38 22.93
CA ARG A 95 -19.46 -36.95 22.50
C ARG A 95 -18.47 -37.21 23.62
N GLY A 96 -18.79 -36.85 24.87
CA GLY A 96 -17.98 -37.18 26.04
C GLY A 96 -16.66 -36.42 26.17
N PHE A 97 -16.40 -35.38 25.35
CA PHE A 97 -15.21 -34.53 25.43
C PHE A 97 -15.49 -33.26 26.27
N LYS A 98 -14.44 -32.75 26.92
CA LYS A 98 -14.52 -31.44 27.62
C LYS A 98 -14.73 -30.33 26.61
N PHE A 99 -15.50 -29.30 27.01
CA PHE A 99 -15.79 -28.14 26.17
C PHE A 99 -14.50 -27.44 25.68
N ILE A 100 -13.49 -27.27 26.51
CA ILE A 100 -12.21 -26.66 26.17
C ILE A 100 -11.53 -27.34 24.98
N SER A 101 -11.57 -28.68 24.91
CA SER A 101 -10.93 -29.44 23.82
C SER A 101 -11.57 -29.18 22.45
N TYR A 102 -12.85 -28.87 22.43
CA TYR A 102 -13.57 -28.44 21.23
C TYR A 102 -13.39 -26.95 20.96
N ALA A 103 -13.52 -26.09 21.97
CA ALA A 103 -13.46 -24.64 21.87
C ALA A 103 -12.11 -24.13 21.34
N VAL A 104 -10.99 -24.80 21.68
CA VAL A 104 -9.63 -24.39 21.23
C VAL A 104 -9.53 -24.25 19.71
N TRP A 105 -10.20 -25.10 18.94
CA TRP A 105 -10.21 -25.05 17.48
C TRP A 105 -10.92 -23.80 16.95
N TRP A 106 -12.05 -23.46 17.54
CA TRP A 106 -12.82 -22.28 17.17
C TRP A 106 -12.11 -20.99 17.56
N ILE A 107 -11.50 -20.97 18.76
CA ILE A 107 -10.71 -19.82 19.24
C ILE A 107 -9.53 -19.59 18.30
N ARG A 108 -8.75 -20.62 18.00
CA ARG A 108 -7.62 -20.51 17.06
C ARG A 108 -8.06 -20.09 15.67
N GLN A 109 -9.12 -20.68 15.15
CA GLN A 109 -9.65 -20.34 13.84
C GLN A 109 -10.08 -18.88 13.75
N SER A 110 -10.77 -18.36 14.78
CA SER A 110 -11.21 -16.96 14.81
C SER A 110 -10.01 -16.00 14.90
N ILE A 111 -9.02 -16.30 15.75
CA ILE A 111 -7.79 -15.51 15.87
C ILE A 111 -7.00 -15.51 14.55
N LEU A 112 -6.80 -16.66 13.91
CA LEU A 112 -6.06 -16.76 12.64
C LEU A 112 -6.80 -16.04 11.51
N GLN A 113 -8.13 -16.11 11.48
CA GLN A 113 -8.93 -15.36 10.53
C GLN A 113 -8.77 -13.85 10.73
N ALA A 114 -8.86 -13.38 11.97
CA ALA A 114 -8.67 -11.96 12.30
C ALA A 114 -7.25 -11.47 11.94
N LEU A 115 -6.23 -12.26 12.22
CA LEU A 115 -4.86 -11.98 11.81
C LEU A 115 -4.73 -11.87 10.29
N ALA A 116 -5.34 -12.78 9.54
CA ALA A 116 -5.29 -12.72 8.08
C ALA A 116 -6.04 -11.51 7.50
N GLU A 117 -7.12 -11.06 8.15
CA GLU A 117 -7.97 -9.98 7.66
C GLU A 117 -7.50 -8.59 8.12
N HIS A 118 -6.97 -8.44 9.33
CA HIS A 118 -6.76 -7.15 9.99
C HIS A 118 -5.30 -6.84 10.38
N SER A 119 -4.36 -7.81 10.23
CA SER A 119 -2.95 -7.58 10.63
C SER A 119 -2.18 -6.67 9.67
N ARG A 120 -2.70 -6.43 8.46
CA ARG A 120 -2.04 -5.65 7.41
C ARG A 120 -2.80 -4.35 7.12
N ILE A 121 -2.07 -3.26 6.84
CA ILE A 121 -2.65 -1.98 6.40
C ILE A 121 -3.42 -2.17 5.08
N VAL A 122 -2.84 -2.90 4.12
CA VAL A 122 -3.53 -3.31 2.90
C VAL A 122 -4.01 -4.75 3.06
N ARG A 123 -5.32 -4.94 3.10
CA ARG A 123 -5.96 -6.24 3.25
C ARG A 123 -5.63 -7.16 2.07
N LEU A 124 -5.23 -8.39 2.38
CA LEU A 124 -5.04 -9.45 1.39
C LEU A 124 -6.18 -10.49 1.47
N PRO A 125 -6.59 -11.09 0.34
CA PRO A 125 -7.51 -12.22 0.34
C PRO A 125 -6.93 -13.41 1.11
N LEU A 126 -7.77 -14.16 1.84
CA LEU A 126 -7.36 -15.31 2.66
C LEU A 126 -6.55 -16.34 1.89
N ASN A 127 -6.90 -16.59 0.63
CA ASN A 127 -6.16 -17.52 -0.24
C ASN A 127 -4.70 -17.09 -0.43
N ARG A 128 -4.45 -15.79 -0.63
CA ARG A 128 -3.10 -15.24 -0.78
C ARG A 128 -2.31 -15.32 0.53
N VAL A 129 -2.95 -15.04 1.66
CA VAL A 129 -2.32 -15.18 2.99
C VAL A 129 -1.93 -16.64 3.24
N GLY A 130 -2.80 -17.59 2.89
CA GLY A 130 -2.51 -19.01 2.98
C GLY A 130 -1.34 -19.45 2.10
N THR A 131 -1.26 -18.95 0.86
CA THR A 131 -0.15 -19.19 -0.06
C THR A 131 1.17 -18.64 0.50
N ILE A 132 1.19 -17.40 0.95
CA ILE A 132 2.37 -16.77 1.56
C ILE A 132 2.85 -17.58 2.77
N SER A 133 1.94 -18.01 3.65
CA SER A 133 2.28 -18.83 4.83
C SER A 133 2.92 -20.17 4.45
N LYS A 134 2.41 -20.83 3.38
CA LYS A 134 2.99 -22.08 2.86
C LYS A 134 4.40 -21.87 2.31
N ILE A 135 4.59 -20.81 1.53
CA ILE A 135 5.89 -20.45 0.95
C ILE A 135 6.90 -20.15 2.05
N THR A 136 6.55 -19.32 3.04
CA THR A 136 7.45 -18.96 4.15
C THR A 136 7.87 -20.19 4.95
N LYS A 137 6.92 -21.03 5.35
CA LYS A 137 7.23 -22.28 6.09
C LYS A 137 8.10 -23.23 5.30
N ARG A 138 7.93 -23.29 3.96
CA ARG A 138 8.75 -24.17 3.13
C ARG A 138 10.13 -23.58 2.90
N ALA A 139 10.22 -22.25 2.74
CA ALA A 139 11.50 -21.56 2.65
C ALA A 139 12.35 -21.77 3.91
N GLU A 140 11.77 -21.60 5.11
CA GLU A 140 12.46 -21.83 6.39
C GLU A 140 12.98 -23.28 6.51
N LYS A 141 12.20 -24.28 6.06
CA LYS A 141 12.63 -25.67 6.08
C LYS A 141 13.79 -25.94 5.11
N LEU A 142 13.69 -25.42 3.88
CA LEU A 142 14.74 -25.57 2.89
C LEU A 142 16.03 -24.84 3.30
N GLU A 143 15.89 -23.65 3.88
CA GLU A 143 17.03 -22.89 4.41
C GLU A 143 17.75 -23.67 5.52
N ALA A 144 17.03 -24.37 6.38
CA ALA A 144 17.60 -25.25 7.39
C ALA A 144 18.26 -26.51 6.80
N GLU A 145 17.78 -27.01 5.64
CA GLU A 145 18.34 -28.22 4.98
C GLU A 145 19.56 -27.87 4.12
N VAL A 146 19.57 -26.71 3.46
CA VAL A 146 20.57 -26.34 2.42
C VAL A 146 21.56 -25.27 2.92
N GLU A 147 21.35 -24.73 4.13
CA GLU A 147 22.15 -23.66 4.77
C GLU A 147 22.28 -22.38 3.92
N ARG A 148 21.34 -22.15 3.00
CA ARG A 148 21.22 -20.92 2.20
C ARG A 148 19.76 -20.62 1.89
N SER A 149 19.45 -19.38 1.57
CA SER A 149 18.11 -18.99 1.12
C SER A 149 17.75 -19.70 -0.20
N PRO A 150 16.57 -20.38 -0.26
CA PRO A 150 16.13 -21.11 -1.44
C PRO A 150 15.75 -20.16 -2.58
N ASN A 151 15.95 -20.60 -3.83
CA ASN A 151 15.56 -19.86 -5.03
C ASN A 151 14.06 -20.09 -5.34
N GLU A 152 13.46 -19.18 -6.15
CA GLU A 152 12.05 -19.26 -6.55
C GLU A 152 11.74 -20.56 -7.29
N ASP A 153 12.67 -21.07 -8.10
CA ASP A 153 12.52 -22.34 -8.82
C ASP A 153 12.49 -23.57 -7.87
N GLU A 154 13.30 -23.55 -6.84
CA GLU A 154 13.34 -24.60 -5.82
C GLU A 154 12.05 -24.66 -5.01
N LEU A 155 11.55 -23.48 -4.60
CA LEU A 155 10.28 -23.33 -3.89
C LEU A 155 9.10 -23.73 -4.78
N GLY A 156 9.11 -23.30 -6.05
CA GLY A 156 8.07 -23.61 -7.01
C GLY A 156 7.93 -25.10 -7.26
N ARG A 157 9.04 -25.82 -7.44
CA ARG A 157 9.04 -27.27 -7.62
C ARG A 157 8.47 -28.01 -6.41
N GLN A 158 8.78 -27.57 -5.20
CA GLN A 158 8.32 -28.22 -3.98
C GLN A 158 6.87 -27.93 -3.62
N LEU A 159 6.36 -26.78 -4.04
CA LEU A 159 4.99 -26.33 -3.78
C LEU A 159 4.05 -26.58 -4.95
N GLU A 160 4.56 -27.14 -6.05
CA GLU A 160 3.82 -27.34 -7.32
C GLU A 160 3.23 -26.03 -7.85
N MET A 161 4.01 -24.94 -7.74
CA MET A 161 3.63 -23.58 -8.16
C MET A 161 4.58 -23.08 -9.25
N SER A 162 4.10 -22.15 -10.08
CA SER A 162 4.98 -21.48 -11.04
C SER A 162 6.00 -20.57 -10.31
N PRO A 163 7.26 -20.45 -10.79
CA PRO A 163 8.23 -19.54 -10.19
C PRO A 163 7.73 -18.08 -10.13
N GLY A 164 6.95 -17.66 -11.13
CA GLY A 164 6.32 -16.34 -11.16
C GLY A 164 5.33 -16.13 -10.02
N ASP A 165 4.47 -17.12 -9.71
CA ASP A 165 3.52 -17.03 -8.60
C ASP A 165 4.24 -16.97 -7.25
N VAL A 166 5.35 -17.70 -7.11
CA VAL A 166 6.19 -17.65 -5.91
C VAL A 166 6.79 -16.25 -5.73
N LEU A 167 7.37 -15.69 -6.80
CA LEU A 167 7.96 -14.35 -6.79
C LEU A 167 6.92 -13.27 -6.44
N ASP A 168 5.74 -13.33 -7.04
CA ASP A 168 4.64 -12.40 -6.76
C ASP A 168 4.16 -12.52 -5.31
N ALA A 169 4.02 -13.75 -4.80
CA ALA A 169 3.64 -13.97 -3.42
C ALA A 169 4.70 -13.42 -2.44
N MET A 170 5.99 -13.58 -2.74
CA MET A 170 7.09 -13.04 -1.94
C MET A 170 7.13 -11.50 -1.98
N ARG A 171 6.87 -10.87 -3.13
CA ARG A 171 6.74 -9.40 -3.25
C ARG A 171 5.61 -8.86 -2.38
N ILE A 172 4.43 -9.49 -2.44
CA ILE A 172 3.24 -9.10 -1.67
C ILE A 172 3.42 -9.39 -0.17
N SER A 173 4.29 -10.33 0.21
CA SER A 173 4.51 -10.70 1.61
C SER A 173 5.18 -9.59 2.43
N ARG A 174 5.92 -8.68 1.79
CA ARG A 174 6.62 -7.58 2.46
C ARG A 174 5.68 -6.72 3.28
N ARG A 175 6.13 -6.30 4.47
CA ARG A 175 5.39 -5.37 5.33
C ARG A 175 5.67 -3.93 4.92
N HIS A 176 4.74 -3.06 5.22
CA HIS A 176 4.88 -1.62 5.00
C HIS A 176 5.88 -1.04 6.01
N HIS A 177 6.65 -0.07 5.55
CA HIS A 177 7.48 0.78 6.41
C HIS A 177 6.83 2.14 6.56
N SER A 178 6.94 2.74 7.74
CA SER A 178 6.47 4.11 7.95
C SER A 178 7.40 5.09 7.23
N LEU A 179 6.84 5.98 6.44
CA LEU A 179 7.60 7.07 5.81
C LEU A 179 8.17 8.05 6.83
N ASN A 180 7.52 8.17 8.00
CA ASN A 180 7.98 9.05 9.08
C ASN A 180 8.96 8.35 10.05
N ALA A 181 9.34 7.10 9.79
CA ALA A 181 10.32 6.42 10.61
C ALA A 181 11.72 7.03 10.37
N PRO A 182 12.48 7.36 11.42
CA PRO A 182 13.85 7.82 11.27
C PRO A 182 14.74 6.69 10.73
N PHE A 183 15.81 7.03 10.00
CA PHE A 183 16.77 6.04 9.50
C PHE A 183 17.55 5.35 10.63
N LYS A 184 17.88 6.12 11.69
CA LYS A 184 18.49 5.61 12.92
C LYS A 184 17.80 6.23 14.12
N ASP A 185 17.78 5.50 15.22
CA ASP A 185 17.23 6.00 16.46
C ASP A 185 17.97 7.28 16.91
N GLY A 186 17.19 8.37 17.06
CA GLY A 186 17.72 9.69 17.43
C GLY A 186 18.00 10.64 16.27
N GLU A 187 17.92 10.21 15.01
CA GLU A 187 17.98 11.10 13.84
C GLU A 187 16.64 11.81 13.60
N LYS A 188 16.72 13.04 13.06
CA LYS A 188 15.54 13.83 12.70
C LYS A 188 15.05 13.51 11.26
N ASN A 189 15.92 12.97 10.43
CA ASN A 189 15.65 12.69 9.02
C ASN A 189 14.82 11.40 8.92
N ALA A 190 13.70 11.51 8.21
CA ALA A 190 12.78 10.42 7.93
C ALA A 190 12.88 9.98 6.46
N LEU A 191 12.36 8.81 6.14
CA LEU A 191 12.33 8.31 4.76
C LEU A 191 11.60 9.28 3.81
N ILE A 192 10.57 9.99 4.30
CA ILE A 192 9.81 10.97 3.53
C ILE A 192 10.66 12.15 3.05
N ASP A 193 11.70 12.52 3.80
CA ASP A 193 12.56 13.66 3.47
C ASP A 193 13.52 13.37 2.29
N VAL A 194 13.67 12.08 1.95
CA VAL A 194 14.58 11.60 0.88
C VAL A 194 13.83 11.23 -0.40
N ILE A 195 12.49 11.06 -0.31
CA ILE A 195 11.69 10.73 -1.48
C ILE A 195 11.59 11.95 -2.39
N GLU A 196 12.04 11.78 -3.64
CA GLU A 196 11.98 12.82 -4.68
C GLU A 196 10.51 13.07 -5.10
N ASP A 197 10.17 14.34 -5.33
CA ASP A 197 8.89 14.74 -5.91
C ASP A 197 9.01 14.82 -7.43
N ASP A 198 8.58 13.78 -8.14
CA ASP A 198 8.59 13.68 -9.61
C ASP A 198 7.76 14.80 -10.29
N LYS A 199 6.89 15.48 -9.56
CA LYS A 199 6.06 16.56 -10.09
C LYS A 199 6.72 17.92 -10.02
N GLN A 200 7.77 18.05 -9.25
CA GLN A 200 8.49 19.31 -9.12
C GLN A 200 9.29 19.57 -10.40
N ILE A 201 8.99 20.67 -11.06
CA ILE A 201 9.72 21.07 -12.26
C ILE A 201 11.15 21.44 -11.86
N PRO A 202 12.17 20.78 -12.43
CA PRO A 202 13.55 21.11 -12.14
C PRO A 202 13.82 22.59 -12.38
N PRO A 203 14.60 23.28 -11.54
CA PRO A 203 14.86 24.72 -11.65
C PRO A 203 15.53 25.11 -12.98
N ASP A 204 16.19 24.16 -13.63
CA ASP A 204 16.85 24.36 -14.92
C ASP A 204 15.85 24.45 -16.10
N THR A 205 14.67 23.83 -15.97
CA THR A 205 13.67 23.79 -17.06
C THR A 205 13.15 25.18 -17.44
N PRO A 206 12.76 26.07 -16.51
CA PRO A 206 12.37 27.45 -16.85
C PRO A 206 13.53 28.23 -17.47
N LEU A 207 14.74 28.09 -16.93
CA LEU A 207 15.94 28.74 -17.44
C LEU A 207 16.26 28.31 -18.88
N MET A 208 16.20 27.01 -19.15
CA MET A 208 16.40 26.46 -20.51
C MET A 208 15.31 26.96 -21.47
N SER A 209 14.07 27.04 -21.02
CA SER A 209 12.95 27.56 -21.83
C SER A 209 13.14 29.05 -22.18
N ASP A 210 13.57 29.86 -21.24
CA ASP A 210 13.80 31.30 -21.45
C ASP A 210 15.03 31.52 -22.33
N SER A 211 16.10 30.79 -22.12
CA SER A 211 17.27 30.79 -22.99
C SER A 211 16.92 30.40 -24.43
N LEU A 212 16.08 29.38 -24.62
CA LEU A 212 15.57 28.99 -25.94
C LEU A 212 14.73 30.11 -26.59
N LYS A 213 13.87 30.77 -25.85
CA LYS A 213 13.08 31.90 -26.34
C LYS A 213 13.99 33.06 -26.85
N ASP A 214 15.01 33.39 -26.08
CA ASP A 214 15.96 34.42 -26.44
C ASP A 214 16.78 34.05 -27.69
N GLU A 215 17.19 32.81 -27.81
CA GLU A 215 17.90 32.32 -29.00
C GLU A 215 17.01 32.31 -30.24
N ILE A 216 15.71 31.96 -30.08
CA ILE A 216 14.73 32.03 -31.16
C ILE A 216 14.58 33.49 -31.58
N ARG A 217 14.44 34.46 -30.65
CA ARG A 217 14.36 35.90 -30.95
C ARG A 217 15.62 36.40 -31.67
N HIS A 218 16.80 35.97 -31.20
CA HIS A 218 18.06 36.32 -31.85
C HIS A 218 18.12 35.81 -33.29
N SER A 219 17.77 34.53 -33.51
CA SER A 219 17.72 33.92 -34.84
C SER A 219 16.72 34.65 -35.79
N LEU A 220 15.54 35.00 -35.26
CA LEU A 220 14.53 35.75 -36.04
C LEU A 220 15.02 37.18 -36.42
N ASN A 221 15.78 37.82 -35.57
CA ASN A 221 16.34 39.15 -35.86
C ASN A 221 17.36 39.17 -37.02
N THR A 222 17.89 38.00 -37.39
CA THR A 222 18.76 37.86 -38.57
C THR A 222 18.01 37.83 -39.89
N LEU A 223 16.67 37.74 -39.88
CA LEU A 223 15.80 37.79 -41.05
C LEU A 223 15.47 39.24 -41.43
N LYS A 224 14.95 39.41 -42.66
CA LYS A 224 14.38 40.69 -43.04
C LYS A 224 13.09 40.94 -42.25
N GLU A 225 12.78 42.18 -41.97
CA GLU A 225 11.65 42.63 -41.15
C GLU A 225 10.32 41.93 -41.54
N ARG A 226 9.97 42.01 -42.81
CA ARG A 226 8.77 41.31 -43.32
C ARG A 226 8.79 39.77 -43.19
N GLU A 227 9.94 39.14 -43.34
CA GLU A 227 10.11 37.69 -43.17
C GLU A 227 9.99 37.28 -41.71
N ARG A 228 10.54 38.09 -40.80
CA ARG A 228 10.46 37.92 -39.36
C ARG A 228 9.02 38.01 -38.86
N ASP A 229 8.30 39.06 -39.30
CA ASP A 229 6.95 39.31 -38.83
C ASP A 229 5.98 38.22 -39.32
N VAL A 230 6.09 37.77 -40.56
CA VAL A 230 5.29 36.66 -41.10
C VAL A 230 5.56 35.36 -40.28
N ILE A 231 6.80 35.07 -39.90
CA ILE A 231 7.13 33.90 -39.07
C ILE A 231 6.56 34.05 -37.65
N ARG A 232 6.71 35.26 -37.03
CA ARG A 232 6.15 35.49 -35.70
C ARG A 232 4.63 35.31 -35.65
N MET A 233 3.93 35.83 -36.63
CA MET A 233 2.47 35.70 -36.73
C MET A 233 2.05 34.26 -37.01
N TYR A 234 2.71 33.60 -37.91
CA TYR A 234 2.38 32.22 -38.30
C TYR A 234 2.56 31.23 -37.16
N PHE A 235 3.61 31.37 -36.36
CA PHE A 235 3.91 30.46 -35.24
C PHE A 235 3.39 30.99 -33.87
N GLY A 236 2.78 32.20 -33.83
CA GLY A 236 2.30 32.79 -32.59
C GLY A 236 3.44 33.19 -31.61
N ILE A 237 4.63 33.52 -32.11
CA ILE A 237 5.76 33.90 -31.28
C ILE A 237 5.54 35.30 -30.75
N ASP A 238 5.59 35.47 -29.40
CA ASP A 238 5.28 36.69 -28.68
C ASP A 238 3.81 37.17 -28.87
N ARG A 239 2.87 36.26 -29.20
CA ARG A 239 1.41 36.51 -29.31
C ARG A 239 0.64 35.37 -28.63
N ASP A 240 -0.61 35.65 -28.28
CA ASP A 240 -1.48 34.66 -27.59
C ASP A 240 -1.93 33.52 -28.52
N TYR A 241 -1.98 33.74 -29.83
CA TYR A 241 -2.40 32.76 -30.83
C TYR A 241 -1.68 32.91 -32.17
N ALA A 242 -1.60 31.81 -32.90
CA ALA A 242 -1.03 31.75 -34.24
C ALA A 242 -2.06 32.14 -35.30
N LEU A 243 -1.64 32.96 -36.30
CA LEU A 243 -2.49 33.41 -37.40
C LEU A 243 -2.39 32.46 -38.60
N THR A 244 -3.48 32.34 -39.35
CA THR A 244 -3.51 31.64 -40.63
C THR A 244 -2.88 32.45 -41.76
N LEU A 245 -2.47 31.76 -42.85
CA LEU A 245 -1.87 32.47 -44.00
C LEU A 245 -2.80 33.50 -44.66
N ASN A 246 -4.14 33.33 -44.53
CA ASN A 246 -5.11 34.29 -45.05
C ASN A 246 -5.14 35.57 -44.17
N GLU A 247 -5.25 35.39 -42.87
CA GLU A 247 -5.27 36.50 -41.91
C GLU A 247 -3.99 37.34 -41.97
N ILE A 248 -2.83 36.65 -42.09
CA ILE A 248 -1.54 37.36 -42.32
C ILE A 248 -1.55 38.09 -43.66
N GLY A 249 -2.19 37.50 -44.68
CA GLY A 249 -2.35 38.17 -45.98
C GLY A 249 -3.16 39.46 -45.89
N GLU A 250 -4.25 39.46 -45.12
CA GLU A 250 -5.08 40.64 -44.88
C GLU A 250 -4.31 41.73 -44.14
N GLU A 251 -3.54 41.36 -43.09
CA GLU A 251 -2.77 42.30 -42.29
C GLU A 251 -1.65 43.00 -43.11
N PHE A 252 -1.04 42.29 -44.08
CA PHE A 252 0.03 42.85 -44.92
C PHE A 252 -0.45 43.31 -46.33
N ASN A 253 -1.75 43.23 -46.61
CA ASN A 253 -2.30 43.46 -47.99
C ASN A 253 -1.61 42.59 -49.05
N LEU A 254 -1.42 41.30 -48.76
CA LEU A 254 -0.78 40.34 -49.65
C LEU A 254 -1.71 39.16 -49.91
N THR A 255 -1.50 38.49 -51.07
CA THR A 255 -2.20 37.23 -51.34
C THR A 255 -1.67 36.11 -50.45
N ARG A 256 -2.54 35.14 -50.08
CA ARG A 256 -2.16 33.92 -49.33
C ARG A 256 -0.91 33.26 -49.90
N GLU A 257 -0.84 33.15 -51.22
CA GLU A 257 0.30 32.44 -51.90
C GLU A 257 1.60 33.26 -51.70
N ARG A 258 1.51 34.61 -51.68
CA ARG A 258 2.68 35.46 -51.43
C ARG A 258 3.18 35.30 -50.00
N VAL A 259 2.29 35.24 -49.02
CA VAL A 259 2.66 34.97 -47.60
C VAL A 259 3.31 33.59 -47.48
N ARG A 260 2.78 32.55 -48.16
CA ARG A 260 3.37 31.22 -48.18
C ARG A 260 4.82 31.25 -48.71
N GLN A 261 5.04 31.94 -49.82
CA GLN A 261 6.40 32.08 -50.39
C GLN A 261 7.35 32.81 -49.42
N ILE A 262 6.91 33.85 -48.76
CA ILE A 262 7.71 34.57 -47.76
C ILE A 262 8.06 33.66 -46.61
N LYS A 263 7.08 32.90 -46.04
CA LYS A 263 7.28 31.92 -44.99
C LYS A 263 8.31 30.85 -45.36
N GLU A 264 8.16 30.22 -46.53
CA GLU A 264 9.06 29.17 -47.00
C GLU A 264 10.50 29.69 -47.17
N LYS A 265 10.62 30.89 -47.76
CA LYS A 265 11.93 31.54 -47.90
C LYS A 265 12.56 31.88 -46.56
N ALA A 266 11.81 32.36 -45.59
CA ALA A 266 12.27 32.63 -44.24
C ALA A 266 12.74 31.34 -43.53
N ILE A 267 11.92 30.28 -43.59
CA ILE A 267 12.29 28.96 -43.01
C ILE A 267 13.55 28.39 -43.69
N ARG A 268 13.69 28.50 -45.01
CA ARG A 268 14.89 28.05 -45.72
C ARG A 268 16.14 28.79 -45.24
N ARG A 269 16.02 30.13 -44.96
CA ARG A 269 17.11 30.92 -44.43
C ARG A 269 17.46 30.55 -42.99
N LEU A 270 16.49 30.24 -42.15
CA LEU A 270 16.71 29.78 -40.78
C LEU A 270 17.36 28.41 -40.72
N ARG A 271 17.04 27.52 -41.66
CA ARG A 271 17.67 26.18 -41.78
C ARG A 271 19.15 26.21 -42.15
N HIS A 272 19.67 27.36 -42.59
CA HIS A 272 21.09 27.46 -42.89
C HIS A 272 21.97 27.15 -41.67
N ARG A 273 23.05 26.38 -41.89
CA ARG A 273 23.89 25.82 -40.81
C ARG A 273 24.38 26.85 -39.81
N SER A 274 24.72 28.07 -40.26
CA SER A 274 25.21 29.15 -39.40
C SER A 274 24.14 29.68 -38.42
N ARG A 275 22.86 29.55 -38.72
CA ARG A 275 21.72 30.05 -37.89
C ARG A 275 21.07 28.94 -37.09
N SER A 276 21.09 27.70 -37.59
CA SER A 276 20.48 26.57 -36.93
C SER A 276 21.40 25.90 -35.90
N LYS A 277 22.69 26.27 -35.83
CA LYS A 277 23.66 25.61 -34.95
C LYS A 277 23.31 25.76 -33.48
N SER A 278 23.01 27.00 -33.05
CA SER A 278 22.65 27.29 -31.66
C SER A 278 21.31 26.69 -31.26
N LEU A 279 20.29 26.73 -32.16
CA LEU A 279 18.98 26.13 -31.89
C LEU A 279 19.02 24.59 -31.80
N ARG A 280 19.98 23.93 -32.47
CA ARG A 280 20.13 22.48 -32.41
C ARG A 280 20.60 21.98 -31.04
N THR A 281 21.33 22.77 -30.29
CA THR A 281 21.78 22.39 -28.92
C THR A 281 20.62 22.22 -27.95
N TYR A 282 19.45 22.79 -28.22
CA TYR A 282 18.24 22.65 -27.42
C TYR A 282 17.36 21.47 -27.83
N LEU A 283 17.69 20.74 -28.90
CA LEU A 283 16.90 19.61 -29.38
C LEU A 283 17.43 18.24 -28.88
N GLY A 284 18.57 18.23 -28.16
CA GLY A 284 19.23 17.01 -27.65
C GLY A 284 20.24 16.50 -28.65
#